data_aa7b1cf18955f0a87ed0d09762120f9b
#
_entry.id   aa7b1cf18955f0a87ed0d09762120f9b
#
_cell.length_a   1.000
_cell.length_b   1.000
_cell.length_c   1.000
_cell.angle_alpha   90.00
_cell.angle_beta   90.00
_cell.angle_gamma   90.00
#
_symmetry.space_group_name_H-M   'P 1'
#
loop_
_entity.id
_entity.type
_entity.pdbx_description
1 polymer ?
#
loop_
_entity_poly.entity_id
_entity_poly.type
_entity_poly.pdbx_seq_one_letter_code
_entity_poly.pdbx_strand_id
1 'polypeptide(L)'
;MNSLHKNTKKYLNLYFQAHQPRRLGQFSFFDIGTGRDYFDDGTNQLIMRRVAKDCYLPTNLLLLKLIRKHPDIRITFSISGIALKQMVLFAPAALESFQMLAATGAVEFLSETYYHSLSSIFSKDEFQAQIKKHADYVKQLFGTSPSVFRNTELIYNDEIGNVIHELGFTGVITDGIEKILSERSPNHLYKHPDQATRIFLRNYRLSDDLA
;
A
#
# COMPACT_ATOMS: atom_id res chain seq x y z
N MET A 1 38.73 15.96 22.75
CA MET A 1 37.86 14.91 22.22
C MET A 1 36.87 15.57 21.26
N ASN A 2 37.23 15.63 19.98
CA ASN A 2 36.32 16.18 18.95
C ASN A 2 35.31 15.13 18.58
N SER A 3 34.07 15.28 19.03
CA SER A 3 32.94 14.49 18.50
C SER A 3 32.67 14.94 17.06
N LEU A 4 33.13 14.18 16.10
CA LEU A 4 32.69 14.26 14.71
C LEU A 4 31.19 13.97 14.72
N HIS A 5 30.36 15.02 14.74
CA HIS A 5 28.96 14.92 14.36
C HIS A 5 28.94 14.53 12.88
N LYS A 6 28.89 13.22 12.60
CA LYS A 6 28.52 12.75 11.27
C LYS A 6 27.14 13.34 10.98
N ASN A 7 27.11 14.25 10.02
CA ASN A 7 25.88 14.87 9.52
C ASN A 7 25.07 13.79 8.81
N THR A 8 24.33 12.98 9.58
CA THR A 8 23.50 11.91 9.02
C THR A 8 22.25 12.55 8.44
N LYS A 9 22.11 12.47 7.11
CA LYS A 9 20.87 12.88 6.43
C LYS A 9 19.69 12.12 7.05
N LYS A 10 18.67 12.87 7.44
CA LYS A 10 17.39 12.32 7.89
C LYS A 10 16.42 12.33 6.72
N TYR A 11 15.65 11.27 6.60
CA TYR A 11 14.62 11.14 5.57
C TYR A 11 13.28 10.97 6.26
N LEU A 12 12.27 11.68 5.76
CA LEU A 12 10.88 11.46 6.11
C LEU A 12 10.20 10.78 4.92
N ASN A 13 9.74 9.56 5.12
CA ASN A 13 8.96 8.85 4.11
C ASN A 13 7.48 8.95 4.46
N LEU A 14 6.71 9.58 3.57
CA LEU A 14 5.25 9.61 3.65
C LEU A 14 4.69 8.52 2.75
N TYR A 15 4.00 7.54 3.34
CA TYR A 15 3.21 6.60 2.57
C TYR A 15 1.72 6.75 2.86
N PHE A 16 0.93 6.67 1.82
CA PHE A 16 -0.52 6.76 1.88
C PHE A 16 -1.15 5.44 1.52
N GLN A 17 -2.14 5.02 2.30
CA GLN A 17 -2.92 3.84 1.99
C GLN A 17 -4.27 4.24 1.39
N ALA A 18 -4.64 3.59 0.27
CA ALA A 18 -5.97 3.70 -0.32
C ALA A 18 -6.59 2.31 -0.42
N HIS A 19 -7.68 2.10 0.30
CA HIS A 19 -8.46 0.87 0.25
C HIS A 19 -9.95 1.20 0.26
N GLN A 20 -10.70 0.50 -0.60
CA GLN A 20 -12.17 0.49 -0.59
C GLN A 20 -12.64 -0.94 -0.80
N PRO A 21 -13.33 -1.55 0.18
CA PRO A 21 -13.89 -2.87 -0.01
C PRO A 21 -14.97 -2.85 -1.11
N ARG A 22 -15.07 -3.92 -1.88
CA ARG A 22 -16.22 -4.11 -2.77
C ARG A 22 -17.32 -4.79 -1.98
N ARG A 23 -18.38 -4.05 -1.70
CA ARG A 23 -19.49 -4.46 -0.84
C ARG A 23 -20.35 -5.48 -1.54
N LEU A 24 -20.80 -6.46 -0.78
CA LEU A 24 -21.78 -7.45 -1.24
C LEU A 24 -23.18 -6.84 -1.21
N GLY A 25 -24.01 -7.21 -2.16
CA GLY A 25 -25.44 -6.97 -2.15
C GLY A 25 -26.16 -7.90 -1.18
N GLN A 26 -27.46 -7.70 -1.07
CA GLN A 26 -28.31 -8.64 -0.33
C GLN A 26 -28.52 -9.90 -1.19
N PHE A 27 -28.12 -11.04 -0.67
CA PHE A 27 -28.35 -12.35 -1.26
C PHE A 27 -28.56 -13.40 -0.17
N SER A 28 -29.27 -14.47 -0.54
CA SER A 28 -29.49 -15.62 0.32
C SER A 28 -28.66 -16.82 -0.13
N PHE A 29 -28.62 -17.86 0.69
CA PHE A 29 -28.00 -19.11 0.33
C PHE A 29 -28.51 -19.66 -1.02
N PHE A 30 -29.80 -19.48 -1.31
CA PHE A 30 -30.44 -19.96 -2.52
C PHE A 30 -30.06 -19.18 -3.80
N ASP A 31 -29.44 -18.03 -3.64
CA ASP A 31 -28.93 -17.22 -4.76
C ASP A 31 -27.52 -17.67 -5.21
N ILE A 32 -26.85 -18.53 -4.42
CA ILE A 32 -25.49 -19.00 -4.73
C ILE A 32 -25.53 -19.88 -5.99
N GLY A 33 -24.69 -19.55 -6.97
CA GLY A 33 -24.59 -20.30 -8.23
C GLY A 33 -25.69 -20.00 -9.25
N THR A 34 -26.63 -19.09 -8.97
CA THR A 34 -27.71 -18.73 -9.90
C THR A 34 -27.30 -17.75 -11.00
N GLY A 35 -26.05 -17.28 -11.02
CA GLY A 35 -25.56 -16.24 -11.94
C GLY A 35 -25.93 -14.81 -11.52
N ARG A 36 -26.57 -14.62 -10.37
CA ARG A 36 -26.85 -13.30 -9.82
C ARG A 36 -25.54 -12.62 -9.43
N ASP A 37 -25.41 -11.32 -9.67
CA ASP A 37 -24.27 -10.52 -9.17
C ASP A 37 -24.35 -10.43 -7.64
N TYR A 38 -23.26 -10.82 -6.99
CA TYR A 38 -23.16 -10.79 -5.53
C TYR A 38 -22.82 -9.40 -4.98
N PHE A 39 -22.39 -8.47 -5.84
CA PHE A 39 -21.92 -7.16 -5.40
C PHE A 39 -22.99 -6.09 -5.51
N ASP A 40 -23.03 -5.18 -4.54
CA ASP A 40 -23.82 -3.95 -4.60
C ASP A 40 -23.04 -2.88 -5.37
N ASP A 41 -22.98 -3.04 -6.69
CA ASP A 41 -22.24 -2.11 -7.54
C ASP A 41 -22.83 -0.70 -7.55
N GLY A 42 -24.11 -0.53 -7.24
CA GLY A 42 -24.74 0.80 -7.05
C GLY A 42 -24.08 1.55 -5.88
N THR A 43 -24.05 0.94 -4.70
CA THR A 43 -23.41 1.52 -3.51
C THR A 43 -21.89 1.64 -3.70
N ASN A 44 -21.23 0.65 -4.30
CA ASN A 44 -19.80 0.68 -4.57
C ASN A 44 -19.43 1.87 -5.49
N GLN A 45 -20.19 2.09 -6.55
CA GLN A 45 -20.02 3.22 -7.47
C GLN A 45 -20.20 4.57 -6.75
N LEU A 46 -21.28 4.70 -5.97
CA LEU A 46 -21.58 5.95 -5.23
C LEU A 46 -20.43 6.31 -4.29
N ILE A 47 -19.96 5.34 -3.50
CA ILE A 47 -18.89 5.56 -2.54
C ILE A 47 -17.58 5.86 -3.24
N MET A 48 -17.20 5.08 -4.27
CA MET A 48 -15.95 5.28 -4.99
C MET A 48 -15.90 6.65 -5.66
N ARG A 49 -17.00 7.09 -6.30
CA ARG A 49 -17.08 8.42 -6.92
C ARG A 49 -16.97 9.55 -5.90
N ARG A 50 -17.62 9.39 -4.73
CA ARG A 50 -17.51 10.36 -3.65
C ARG A 50 -16.08 10.47 -3.14
N VAL A 51 -15.45 9.35 -2.77
CA VAL A 51 -14.08 9.35 -2.27
C VAL A 51 -13.10 9.86 -3.33
N ALA A 52 -13.30 9.50 -4.60
CA ALA A 52 -12.49 10.04 -5.69
C ALA A 52 -12.57 11.56 -5.78
N LYS A 53 -13.77 12.12 -5.71
CA LYS A 53 -14.02 13.57 -5.79
C LYS A 53 -13.47 14.32 -4.56
N ASP A 54 -13.76 13.80 -3.36
CA ASP A 54 -13.53 14.53 -2.11
C ASP A 54 -12.11 14.31 -1.55
N CYS A 55 -11.42 13.22 -1.96
CA CYS A 55 -10.10 12.85 -1.44
C CYS A 55 -9.07 12.65 -2.56
N TYR A 56 -9.23 11.63 -3.43
CA TYR A 56 -8.13 11.23 -4.33
C TYR A 56 -7.73 12.32 -5.33
N LEU A 57 -8.69 12.91 -6.02
CA LEU A 57 -8.42 13.93 -7.03
C LEU A 57 -7.77 15.19 -6.45
N PRO A 58 -8.32 15.84 -5.39
CA PRO A 58 -7.70 17.03 -4.83
C PRO A 58 -6.33 16.75 -4.22
N THR A 59 -6.14 15.61 -3.55
CA THR A 59 -4.85 15.21 -2.99
C THR A 59 -3.82 14.99 -4.07
N ASN A 60 -4.14 14.22 -5.11
CA ASN A 60 -3.22 13.92 -6.19
C ASN A 60 -2.80 15.18 -6.97
N LEU A 61 -3.73 16.11 -7.18
CA LEU A 61 -3.42 17.41 -7.79
C LEU A 61 -2.49 18.26 -6.92
N LEU A 62 -2.69 18.26 -5.60
CA LEU A 62 -1.79 18.92 -4.66
C LEU A 62 -0.40 18.30 -4.71
N LEU A 63 -0.30 16.95 -4.66
CA LEU A 63 0.97 16.23 -4.71
C LEU A 63 1.72 16.48 -6.03
N LEU A 64 1.02 16.52 -7.17
CA LEU A 64 1.63 16.88 -8.46
C LEU A 64 2.22 18.30 -8.44
N LYS A 65 1.54 19.27 -7.83
CA LYS A 65 2.07 20.63 -7.67
C LYS A 65 3.30 20.65 -6.76
N LEU A 66 3.27 19.91 -5.65
CA LEU A 66 4.38 19.82 -4.72
C LEU A 66 5.62 19.17 -5.35
N ILE A 67 5.45 18.06 -6.07
CA ILE A 67 6.54 17.37 -6.77
C ILE A 67 7.18 18.28 -7.81
N ARG A 68 6.38 19.05 -8.58
CA ARG A 68 6.91 20.01 -9.56
C ARG A 68 7.70 21.14 -8.90
N LYS A 69 7.25 21.62 -7.75
CA LYS A 69 7.89 22.70 -6.99
C LYS A 69 9.13 22.23 -6.24
N HIS A 70 9.14 20.99 -5.79
CA HIS A 70 10.16 20.39 -4.94
C HIS A 70 10.61 19.04 -5.52
N PRO A 71 11.57 19.02 -6.46
CA PRO A 71 11.97 17.79 -7.19
C PRO A 71 12.55 16.68 -6.30
N ASP A 72 12.96 17.00 -5.08
CA ASP A 72 13.50 16.03 -4.11
C ASP A 72 12.41 15.25 -3.36
N ILE A 73 11.13 15.65 -3.46
CA ILE A 73 10.04 14.95 -2.81
C ILE A 73 9.88 13.55 -3.43
N ARG A 74 9.74 12.56 -2.55
CA ARG A 74 9.36 11.18 -2.90
C ARG A 74 8.16 10.79 -2.06
N ILE A 75 7.21 10.11 -2.67
CA ILE A 75 5.95 9.72 -2.05
C ILE A 75 5.68 8.26 -2.36
N THR A 76 5.05 7.57 -1.44
CA THR A 76 4.75 6.15 -1.57
C THR A 76 3.24 5.92 -1.40
N PHE A 77 2.64 5.10 -2.26
CA PHE A 77 1.26 4.68 -2.14
C PHE A 77 1.14 3.16 -2.00
N SER A 78 0.27 2.71 -1.11
CA SER A 78 -0.26 1.35 -1.06
C SER A 78 -1.73 1.41 -1.45
N ILE A 79 -2.10 0.85 -2.59
CA ILE A 79 -3.47 0.88 -3.10
C ILE A 79 -3.90 -0.55 -3.38
N SER A 80 -4.89 -1.07 -2.63
CA SER A 80 -5.33 -2.45 -2.80
C SER A 80 -5.85 -2.73 -4.22
N GLY A 81 -5.62 -3.93 -4.72
CA GLY A 81 -6.05 -4.34 -6.06
C GLY A 81 -7.56 -4.19 -6.26
N ILE A 82 -8.35 -4.45 -5.21
CA ILE A 82 -9.79 -4.28 -5.25
C ILE A 82 -10.21 -2.80 -5.32
N ALA A 83 -9.45 -1.88 -4.70
CA ALA A 83 -9.68 -0.45 -4.84
C ALA A 83 -9.31 0.03 -6.25
N LEU A 84 -8.16 -0.40 -6.78
CA LEU A 84 -7.75 -0.11 -8.17
C LEU A 84 -8.80 -0.60 -9.17
N LYS A 85 -9.32 -1.82 -9.00
CA LYS A 85 -10.38 -2.36 -9.85
C LYS A 85 -11.64 -1.50 -9.82
N GLN A 86 -12.04 -1.01 -8.64
CA GLN A 86 -13.18 -0.11 -8.51
C GLN A 86 -12.92 1.27 -9.12
N MET A 87 -11.68 1.80 -9.05
CA MET A 87 -11.31 3.03 -9.74
C MET A 87 -11.45 2.88 -11.26
N VAL A 88 -10.96 1.77 -11.82
CA VAL A 88 -11.14 1.47 -13.26
C VAL A 88 -12.61 1.48 -13.67
N LEU A 89 -13.48 0.88 -12.84
CA LEU A 89 -14.89 0.73 -13.17
C LEU A 89 -15.73 2.00 -12.92
N PHE A 90 -15.45 2.73 -11.83
CA PHE A 90 -16.37 3.73 -11.31
C PHE A 90 -15.79 5.13 -11.20
N ALA A 91 -14.46 5.28 -11.24
CA ALA A 91 -13.79 6.57 -11.08
C ALA A 91 -12.50 6.67 -11.91
N PRO A 92 -12.58 6.54 -13.26
CA PRO A 92 -11.38 6.50 -14.11
C PRO A 92 -10.51 7.76 -13.98
N ALA A 93 -11.11 8.94 -13.77
CA ALA A 93 -10.34 10.16 -13.55
C ALA A 93 -9.45 10.11 -12.29
N ALA A 94 -9.86 9.40 -11.23
CA ALA A 94 -9.01 9.17 -10.07
C ALA A 94 -7.82 8.27 -10.43
N LEU A 95 -8.05 7.19 -11.19
CA LEU A 95 -6.96 6.34 -11.68
C LEU A 95 -5.98 7.14 -12.54
N GLU A 96 -6.47 7.93 -13.49
CA GLU A 96 -5.64 8.80 -14.33
C GLU A 96 -4.77 9.75 -13.50
N SER A 97 -5.31 10.31 -12.41
CA SER A 97 -4.55 11.18 -11.50
C SER A 97 -3.41 10.44 -10.80
N PHE A 98 -3.60 9.16 -10.42
CA PHE A 98 -2.52 8.32 -9.90
C PHE A 98 -1.50 7.95 -11.00
N GLN A 99 -1.94 7.72 -12.22
CA GLN A 99 -1.04 7.48 -13.36
C GLN A 99 -0.19 8.73 -13.68
N MET A 100 -0.77 9.92 -13.58
CA MET A 100 0.00 11.17 -13.68
C MET A 100 1.08 11.28 -12.60
N LEU A 101 0.78 10.88 -11.37
CA LEU A 101 1.77 10.81 -10.29
C LEU A 101 2.86 9.77 -10.60
N ALA A 102 2.51 8.57 -11.07
CA ALA A 102 3.46 7.56 -11.50
C ALA A 102 4.43 8.09 -12.57
N ALA A 103 3.90 8.80 -13.57
CA ALA A 103 4.67 9.37 -14.67
C ALA A 103 5.72 10.41 -14.24
N THR A 104 5.61 10.97 -13.02
CA THR A 104 6.62 11.90 -12.48
C THR A 104 7.94 11.21 -12.10
N GLY A 105 7.94 9.89 -11.90
CA GLY A 105 9.07 9.15 -11.34
C GLY A 105 9.36 9.45 -9.85
N ALA A 106 8.55 10.28 -9.21
CA ALA A 106 8.70 10.67 -7.80
C ALA A 106 7.80 9.87 -6.86
N VAL A 107 6.99 8.96 -7.40
CA VAL A 107 6.02 8.17 -6.64
C VAL A 107 6.31 6.69 -6.80
N GLU A 108 6.39 5.97 -5.68
CA GLU A 108 6.50 4.52 -5.62
C GLU A 108 5.15 3.91 -5.22
N PHE A 109 4.71 2.87 -5.95
CA PHE A 109 3.55 2.07 -5.59
C PHE A 109 4.02 0.77 -4.96
N LEU A 110 3.55 0.51 -3.74
CA LEU A 110 3.85 -0.71 -2.98
C LEU A 110 3.02 -1.89 -3.50
N SER A 111 3.52 -3.11 -3.25
CA SER A 111 2.69 -4.30 -3.34
C SER A 111 2.00 -4.58 -2.01
N GLU A 112 0.81 -5.16 -2.08
CA GLU A 112 0.06 -5.69 -0.94
C GLU A 112 -0.75 -6.93 -1.37
N THR A 113 -1.58 -7.51 -0.49
CA THR A 113 -2.54 -8.53 -0.89
C THR A 113 -3.63 -7.91 -1.77
N TYR A 114 -3.94 -8.53 -2.91
CA TYR A 114 -4.86 -7.96 -3.92
C TYR A 114 -6.23 -7.57 -3.34
N TYR A 115 -6.77 -8.40 -2.46
CA TYR A 115 -8.08 -8.20 -1.83
C TYR A 115 -8.01 -7.53 -0.47
N HIS A 116 -6.84 -7.07 -0.03
CA HIS A 116 -6.62 -6.55 1.33
C HIS A 116 -7.01 -7.58 2.38
N SER A 117 -6.57 -8.81 2.20
CA SER A 117 -6.96 -9.98 2.98
C SER A 117 -5.95 -10.33 4.07
N LEU A 118 -6.40 -11.11 5.03
CA LEU A 118 -5.55 -11.70 6.08
C LEU A 118 -4.95 -13.06 5.66
N SER A 119 -4.82 -13.32 4.35
CA SER A 119 -4.33 -14.59 3.83
C SER A 119 -2.94 -14.98 4.36
N SER A 120 -2.12 -14.01 4.75
CA SER A 120 -0.82 -14.27 5.40
C SER A 120 -0.90 -15.10 6.69
N ILE A 121 -2.07 -15.17 7.32
CA ILE A 121 -2.30 -15.92 8.58
C ILE A 121 -2.83 -17.33 8.28
N PHE A 122 -3.57 -17.50 7.17
CA PHE A 122 -4.37 -18.70 6.95
C PHE A 122 -3.86 -19.59 5.82
N SER A 123 -3.19 -19.04 4.80
CA SER A 123 -2.75 -19.80 3.63
C SER A 123 -1.59 -19.11 2.92
N LYS A 124 -0.42 -19.76 2.99
CA LYS A 124 0.78 -19.26 2.29
C LYS A 124 0.57 -19.18 0.77
N ASP A 125 -0.08 -20.17 0.18
CA ASP A 125 -0.31 -20.22 -1.27
C ASP A 125 -1.23 -19.09 -1.74
N GLU A 126 -2.34 -18.86 -1.03
CA GLU A 126 -3.26 -17.77 -1.34
C GLU A 126 -2.57 -16.40 -1.11
N PHE A 127 -1.77 -16.28 -0.06
CA PHE A 127 -1.00 -15.07 0.22
C PHE A 127 -0.05 -14.74 -0.94
N GLN A 128 0.73 -15.71 -1.40
CA GLN A 128 1.63 -15.54 -2.54
C GLN A 128 0.88 -15.23 -3.84
N ALA A 129 -0.24 -15.92 -4.09
CA ALA A 129 -1.06 -15.72 -5.28
C ALA A 129 -1.63 -14.29 -5.33
N GLN A 130 -2.13 -13.77 -4.20
CA GLN A 130 -2.64 -12.41 -4.12
C GLN A 130 -1.55 -11.35 -4.30
N ILE A 131 -0.35 -11.56 -3.74
CA ILE A 131 0.79 -10.65 -3.92
C ILE A 131 1.20 -10.58 -5.39
N LYS A 132 1.37 -11.73 -6.06
CA LYS A 132 1.72 -11.79 -7.48
C LYS A 132 0.66 -11.08 -8.32
N LYS A 133 -0.61 -11.40 -8.11
CA LYS A 133 -1.74 -10.76 -8.80
C LYS A 133 -1.74 -9.24 -8.61
N HIS A 134 -1.44 -8.76 -7.40
CA HIS A 134 -1.38 -7.33 -7.10
C HIS A 134 -0.21 -6.66 -7.80
N ALA A 135 1.00 -7.23 -7.71
CA ALA A 135 2.19 -6.70 -8.35
C ALA A 135 2.04 -6.59 -9.88
N ASP A 136 1.47 -7.61 -10.51
CA ASP A 136 1.17 -7.61 -11.95
C ASP A 136 0.15 -6.52 -12.30
N TYR A 137 -0.87 -6.33 -11.48
CA TYR A 137 -1.89 -5.31 -11.71
C TYR A 137 -1.34 -3.89 -11.55
N VAL A 138 -0.51 -3.64 -10.53
CA VAL A 138 0.22 -2.37 -10.35
C VAL A 138 1.11 -2.10 -11.57
N LYS A 139 1.87 -3.09 -12.02
CA LYS A 139 2.71 -2.98 -13.22
C LYS A 139 1.89 -2.65 -14.46
N GLN A 140 0.75 -3.30 -14.65
CA GLN A 140 -0.16 -3.05 -15.77
C GLN A 140 -0.68 -1.61 -15.75
N LEU A 141 -1.08 -1.07 -14.58
CA LEU A 141 -1.71 0.24 -14.49
C LEU A 141 -0.72 1.40 -14.45
N PHE A 142 0.46 1.21 -13.85
CA PHE A 142 1.42 2.30 -13.59
C PHE A 142 2.76 2.13 -14.31
N GLY A 143 2.98 1.01 -15.01
CA GLY A 143 4.21 0.76 -15.79
C GLY A 143 5.43 0.37 -14.97
N THR A 144 5.34 0.30 -13.63
CA THR A 144 6.45 0.00 -12.72
C THR A 144 6.12 -1.22 -11.85
N SER A 145 7.12 -2.09 -11.65
CA SER A 145 6.98 -3.21 -10.71
C SER A 145 7.27 -2.75 -9.29
N PRO A 146 6.41 -3.09 -8.30
CA PRO A 146 6.67 -2.77 -6.90
C PRO A 146 7.95 -3.47 -6.41
N SER A 147 8.76 -2.75 -5.63
CA SER A 147 9.97 -3.30 -4.99
C SER A 147 9.83 -3.50 -3.49
N VAL A 148 8.83 -2.88 -2.88
CA VAL A 148 8.54 -2.94 -1.46
C VAL A 148 7.12 -3.47 -1.25
N PHE A 149 6.97 -4.29 -0.23
CA PHE A 149 5.70 -4.90 0.16
C PHE A 149 5.14 -4.28 1.44
N ARG A 150 3.82 -4.19 1.54
CA ARG A 150 3.10 -3.79 2.75
C ARG A 150 1.97 -4.79 3.00
N ASN A 151 2.02 -5.51 4.13
CA ASN A 151 0.94 -6.46 4.43
C ASN A 151 -0.31 -5.76 4.97
N THR A 152 -1.47 -6.42 4.81
CA THR A 152 -2.74 -6.02 5.42
C THR A 152 -2.54 -5.83 6.92
N GLU A 153 -3.08 -4.73 7.46
CA GLU A 153 -2.95 -4.32 8.87
C GLU A 153 -1.50 -4.26 9.39
N LEU A 154 -0.51 -4.11 8.50
CA LEU A 154 0.92 -4.08 8.81
C LEU A 154 1.42 -5.33 9.56
N ILE A 155 0.70 -6.45 9.45
CA ILE A 155 1.06 -7.72 10.09
C ILE A 155 2.40 -8.20 9.53
N TYR A 156 3.31 -8.51 10.42
CA TYR A 156 4.65 -9.00 10.08
C TYR A 156 5.15 -10.02 11.10
N ASN A 157 5.84 -11.02 10.59
CA ASN A 157 6.75 -11.91 11.30
C ASN A 157 7.85 -12.36 10.32
N ASP A 158 8.85 -13.08 10.79
CA ASP A 158 9.99 -13.49 9.95
C ASP A 158 9.60 -14.50 8.86
N GLU A 159 8.55 -15.29 9.07
CA GLU A 159 8.01 -16.20 8.03
C GLU A 159 7.42 -15.41 6.86
N ILE A 160 6.67 -14.33 7.15
CA ILE A 160 6.19 -13.39 6.13
C ILE A 160 7.40 -12.76 5.43
N GLY A 161 8.41 -12.34 6.18
CA GLY A 161 9.66 -11.79 5.63
C GLY A 161 10.35 -12.73 4.64
N ASN A 162 10.40 -14.03 4.95
CA ASN A 162 10.94 -15.06 4.05
C ASN A 162 10.12 -15.16 2.76
N VAL A 163 8.79 -15.22 2.85
CA VAL A 163 7.92 -15.26 1.67
C VAL A 163 8.11 -14.02 0.77
N ILE A 164 8.21 -12.85 1.37
CA ILE A 164 8.42 -11.58 0.66
C ILE A 164 9.78 -11.58 -0.05
N HIS A 165 10.82 -12.10 0.60
CA HIS A 165 12.13 -12.27 -0.01
C HIS A 165 12.11 -13.26 -1.19
N GLU A 166 11.48 -14.44 -1.02
CA GLU A 166 11.29 -15.44 -2.08
C GLU A 166 10.58 -14.87 -3.31
N LEU A 167 9.65 -13.93 -3.10
CA LEU A 167 8.94 -13.23 -4.17
C LEU A 167 9.74 -12.09 -4.82
N GLY A 168 10.98 -11.81 -4.34
CA GLY A 168 11.90 -10.86 -4.94
C GLY A 168 11.75 -9.42 -4.44
N PHE A 169 10.97 -9.17 -3.38
CA PHE A 169 10.88 -7.83 -2.79
C PHE A 169 12.13 -7.51 -1.96
N THR A 170 12.56 -6.26 -2.02
CA THR A 170 13.75 -5.75 -1.33
C THR A 170 13.46 -5.14 0.03
N GLY A 171 12.19 -4.85 0.30
CA GLY A 171 11.76 -4.25 1.55
C GLY A 171 10.32 -4.56 1.92
N VAL A 172 10.01 -4.37 3.20
CA VAL A 172 8.67 -4.50 3.76
C VAL A 172 8.38 -3.33 4.69
N ILE A 173 7.15 -2.81 4.66
CA ILE A 173 6.66 -1.83 5.62
C ILE A 173 5.80 -2.56 6.66
N THR A 174 6.09 -2.34 7.93
CA THR A 174 5.33 -2.90 9.06
C THR A 174 5.19 -1.89 10.20
N ASP A 175 4.48 -2.26 11.25
CA ASP A 175 4.27 -1.36 12.38
C ASP A 175 5.46 -1.35 13.34
N GLY A 176 5.72 -0.17 13.92
CA GLY A 176 6.75 0.04 14.94
C GLY A 176 6.19 -0.13 16.35
N ILE A 177 5.75 -1.33 16.71
CA ILE A 177 5.11 -1.61 18.00
C ILE A 177 6.11 -1.52 19.14
N GLU A 178 5.89 -0.62 20.09
CA GLU A 178 6.78 -0.39 21.26
C GLU A 178 7.08 -1.66 22.06
N LYS A 179 6.07 -2.51 22.26
CA LYS A 179 6.22 -3.77 22.99
C LYS A 179 7.26 -4.70 22.34
N ILE A 180 7.39 -4.67 21.00
CA ILE A 180 8.38 -5.50 20.27
C ILE A 180 9.72 -4.79 20.19
N LEU A 181 9.70 -3.49 20.00
CA LEU A 181 10.92 -2.69 19.85
C LEU A 181 11.68 -2.51 21.18
N SER A 182 10.97 -2.54 22.32
CA SER A 182 11.53 -2.17 23.63
C SER A 182 12.15 -0.78 23.57
N GLU A 183 13.46 -0.67 23.80
CA GLU A 183 14.21 0.60 23.74
C GLU A 183 14.63 1.01 22.32
N ARG A 184 14.37 0.18 21.32
CA ARG A 184 14.75 0.46 19.92
C ARG A 184 13.79 1.46 19.29
N SER A 185 14.31 2.32 18.42
CA SER A 185 13.52 3.36 17.77
C SER A 185 12.87 2.86 16.46
N PRO A 186 11.61 3.19 16.17
CA PRO A 186 11.00 2.93 14.87
C PRO A 186 11.62 3.77 13.73
N ASN A 187 12.46 4.74 14.04
CA ASN A 187 13.12 5.62 13.07
C ASN A 187 14.42 5.04 12.51
N HIS A 188 14.75 3.80 12.82
CA HIS A 188 15.88 3.10 12.22
C HIS A 188 15.44 2.14 11.12
N LEU A 189 16.32 1.95 10.14
CA LEU A 189 16.15 0.91 9.15
C LEU A 189 16.61 -0.42 9.74
N TYR A 190 15.71 -1.39 9.74
CA TYR A 190 15.99 -2.76 10.19
C TYR A 190 16.21 -3.68 9.00
N LYS A 191 16.66 -4.88 9.28
CA LYS A 191 16.89 -5.93 8.30
C LYS A 191 16.34 -7.25 8.85
N HIS A 192 15.79 -8.06 7.96
CA HIS A 192 15.42 -9.43 8.30
C HIS A 192 16.65 -10.19 8.81
N PRO A 193 16.53 -11.05 9.85
CA PRO A 193 17.69 -11.78 10.42
C PRO A 193 18.50 -12.55 9.38
N ASP A 194 17.82 -13.30 8.54
CA ASP A 194 18.43 -14.26 7.61
C ASP A 194 18.44 -13.82 6.15
N GLN A 195 17.70 -12.76 5.79
CA GLN A 195 17.51 -12.31 4.42
C GLN A 195 18.03 -10.90 4.18
N ALA A 196 18.22 -10.54 2.90
CA ALA A 196 18.62 -9.17 2.53
C ALA A 196 17.49 -8.14 2.65
N THR A 197 16.25 -8.57 2.92
CA THR A 197 15.05 -7.74 2.98
C THR A 197 15.14 -6.68 4.07
N ARG A 198 14.90 -5.44 3.71
CA ARG A 198 14.87 -4.29 4.63
C ARG A 198 13.49 -4.14 5.25
N ILE A 199 13.46 -3.77 6.54
CA ILE A 199 12.22 -3.59 7.28
C ILE A 199 12.10 -2.12 7.66
N PHE A 200 11.07 -1.47 7.14
CA PHE A 200 10.72 -0.09 7.45
C PHE A 200 9.58 -0.10 8.47
N LEU A 201 9.78 0.59 9.58
CA LEU A 201 8.80 0.65 10.64
C LEU A 201 7.98 1.94 10.55
N ARG A 202 6.66 1.82 10.66
CA ARG A 202 5.78 2.97 10.81
C ARG A 202 6.08 3.64 12.18
N ASN A 203 6.40 4.91 12.16
CA ASN A 203 6.37 5.71 13.37
C ASN A 203 4.92 6.10 13.66
N TYR A 204 4.24 5.31 14.52
CA TYR A 204 2.83 5.49 14.78
C TYR A 204 2.53 6.86 15.43
N ARG A 205 3.39 7.37 16.34
CA ARG A 205 3.21 8.69 16.96
C ARG A 205 3.17 9.81 15.94
N LEU A 206 4.16 9.85 15.02
CA LEU A 206 4.16 10.84 13.94
C LEU A 206 2.98 10.64 12.98
N SER A 207 2.55 9.39 12.77
CA SER A 207 1.40 9.10 11.89
C SER A 207 0.10 9.61 12.52
N ASP A 208 -0.08 9.42 13.83
CA ASP A 208 -1.27 9.86 14.55
C ASP A 208 -1.30 11.40 14.70
N ASP A 209 -0.14 12.07 14.78
CA ASP A 209 -0.04 13.54 14.76
C ASP A 209 -0.43 14.16 13.40
N LEU A 210 -0.37 13.38 12.31
CA LEU A 210 -0.69 13.83 10.95
C LEU A 210 -2.11 13.47 10.51
N ALA A 211 -2.79 12.55 11.21
CA ALA A 211 -4.13 12.05 10.86
C ALA A 211 -5.23 12.92 11.47
#